data_803c4555946fcbb3d1985291d1ced27e
#
_entry.id   803c4555946fcbb3d1985291d1ced27e
#
_cell.length_a   1.000
_cell.length_b   1.000
_cell.length_c   1.000
_cell.angle_alpha   90.00
_cell.angle_beta   90.00
_cell.angle_gamma   90.00
#
_symmetry.space_group_name_H-M   'P 1'
#
loop_
_entity.id
_entity.type
_entity.pdbx_description
1 polymer ?
#
loop_
_entity_poly.entity_id
_entity_poly.type
_entity_poly.pdbx_seq_one_letter_code
_entity_poly.pdbx_strand_id
1 'polypeptide(L)'
;MAESVATVWVPVDDMDRALRFYTDTLHLKEQKRTPEWSEVDAGGLTIGLNAREGTAAHADGGAVITFTPEGGIDAEVERLSAAGIDFPGGISDHPWGRIAPFKDSEGNDLQFYAPPSS
;
A
#
# COMPACT_ATOMS: atom_id res chain seq x y z
N MET A 1 -0.02 -11.34 -15.45
CA MET A 1 1.05 -12.01 -14.87
C MET A 1 1.97 -11.07 -14.12
N ALA A 2 3.06 -10.62 -14.62
CA ALA A 2 3.99 -9.87 -13.79
C ALA A 2 3.38 -8.60 -13.22
N GLU A 3 3.18 -8.59 -11.95
CA GLU A 3 2.77 -7.41 -11.25
C GLU A 3 3.99 -6.56 -10.98
N SER A 4 3.85 -5.24 -11.13
CA SER A 4 4.89 -4.33 -10.70
C SER A 4 4.55 -3.83 -9.30
N VAL A 5 5.58 -3.46 -8.55
CA VAL A 5 5.37 -2.86 -7.24
C VAL A 5 4.98 -1.40 -7.44
N ALA A 6 3.76 -1.04 -7.01
CA ALA A 6 3.29 0.34 -7.10
C ALA A 6 3.90 1.18 -5.99
N THR A 7 3.90 0.63 -4.77
CA THR A 7 4.48 1.33 -3.62
C THR A 7 4.62 0.36 -2.46
N VAL A 8 5.50 0.72 -1.53
CA VAL A 8 5.58 0.08 -0.21
C VAL A 8 5.17 1.16 0.78
N TRP A 9 4.25 0.85 1.68
CA TRP A 9 3.86 1.86 2.64
C TRP A 9 3.96 1.33 4.06
N VAL A 10 4.10 2.25 5.00
CA VAL A 10 4.18 1.93 6.43
C VAL A 10 3.15 2.76 7.17
N PRO A 11 2.52 2.20 8.19
CA PRO A 11 1.62 2.98 9.03
C PRO A 11 2.42 3.92 9.92
N VAL A 12 1.92 5.15 10.09
CA VAL A 12 2.55 6.12 10.97
C VAL A 12 1.48 6.78 11.84
N ASP A 13 1.85 7.16 13.05
CA ASP A 13 0.93 7.82 13.96
C ASP A 13 0.98 9.33 13.83
N ASP A 14 2.13 9.88 13.50
CA ASP A 14 2.36 11.32 13.42
C ASP A 14 3.07 11.61 12.11
N MET A 15 2.34 12.18 11.16
CA MET A 15 2.87 12.40 9.81
C MET A 15 4.05 13.35 9.80
N ASP A 16 3.98 14.46 10.53
CA ASP A 16 5.08 15.42 10.54
C ASP A 16 6.35 14.82 11.13
N ARG A 17 6.20 14.06 12.21
CA ARG A 17 7.34 13.40 12.82
C ARG A 17 7.93 12.34 11.89
N ALA A 18 7.08 11.56 11.23
CA ALA A 18 7.54 10.53 10.31
C ALA A 18 8.26 11.15 9.11
N LEU A 19 7.69 12.21 8.54
CA LEU A 19 8.33 12.88 7.41
C LEU A 19 9.70 13.42 7.80
N ARG A 20 9.81 14.04 8.96
CA ARG A 20 11.12 14.54 9.42
C ARG A 20 12.13 13.40 9.54
N PHE A 21 11.69 12.25 10.02
CA PHE A 21 12.60 11.12 10.14
C PHE A 21 13.10 10.67 8.76
N TYR A 22 12.18 10.48 7.82
CA TYR A 22 12.57 10.00 6.49
C TYR A 22 13.34 11.03 5.69
N THR A 23 13.03 12.32 5.82
CA THR A 23 13.71 13.34 5.02
C THR A 23 14.96 13.89 5.70
N ASP A 24 14.89 14.21 6.99
CA ASP A 24 16.01 14.84 7.69
C ASP A 24 17.02 13.82 8.21
N THR A 25 16.54 12.70 8.74
CA THR A 25 17.43 11.70 9.31
C THR A 25 17.96 10.74 8.24
N LEU A 26 17.08 10.23 7.37
CA LEU A 26 17.46 9.30 6.32
C LEU A 26 17.83 9.98 5.01
N HIS A 27 17.59 11.28 4.90
CA HIS A 27 17.91 12.08 3.69
C HIS A 27 17.18 11.62 2.44
N LEU A 28 15.98 11.07 2.59
CA LEU A 28 15.15 10.74 1.44
C LEU A 28 14.42 11.98 0.96
N LYS A 29 14.00 11.95 -0.30
CA LYS A 29 13.37 13.10 -0.91
C LYS A 29 11.85 13.04 -0.76
N GLU A 30 11.25 14.12 -0.26
CA GLU A 30 9.81 14.20 -0.16
C GLU A 30 9.21 14.36 -1.57
N GLN A 31 8.24 13.51 -1.91
CA GLN A 31 7.55 13.58 -3.20
C GLN A 31 6.13 14.13 -3.06
N LYS A 32 5.48 13.83 -1.94
CA LYS A 32 4.10 14.23 -1.72
C LYS A 32 3.87 14.37 -0.22
N ARG A 33 3.11 15.38 0.17
CA ARG A 33 2.79 15.61 1.57
C ARG A 33 1.31 15.93 1.74
N THR A 34 0.59 15.07 2.47
CA THR A 34 -0.76 15.35 2.95
C THR A 34 -0.85 14.83 4.39
N PRO A 35 -1.87 15.27 5.17
CA PRO A 35 -1.98 14.81 6.56
C PRO A 35 -2.16 13.31 6.71
N GLU A 36 -2.79 12.66 5.73
CA GLU A 36 -3.11 11.24 5.83
C GLU A 36 -2.19 10.35 5.01
N TRP A 37 -1.55 10.88 3.98
CA TRP A 37 -0.70 10.10 3.11
C TRP A 37 0.41 10.97 2.54
N SER A 38 1.64 10.55 2.76
CA SER A 38 2.79 11.23 2.18
C SER A 38 3.68 10.22 1.49
N GLU A 39 4.56 10.69 0.63
CA GLU A 39 5.44 9.80 -0.14
C GLU A 39 6.85 10.35 -0.15
N VAL A 40 7.81 9.45 0.00
CA VAL A 40 9.22 9.78 -0.12
C VAL A 40 9.87 8.87 -1.14
N ASP A 41 10.89 9.39 -1.81
CA ASP A 41 11.63 8.63 -2.83
C ASP A 41 12.89 8.03 -2.21
N ALA A 42 12.98 6.71 -2.27
CA ALA A 42 14.12 5.99 -1.76
C ALA A 42 14.92 5.40 -2.92
N GLY A 43 15.40 6.29 -3.80
CA GLY A 43 16.25 5.86 -4.90
C GLY A 43 15.52 5.12 -5.99
N GLY A 44 14.32 5.55 -6.32
CA GLY A 44 13.48 4.92 -7.34
C GLY A 44 12.33 4.14 -6.77
N LEU A 45 12.36 3.85 -5.46
CA LEU A 45 11.25 3.20 -4.78
C LEU A 45 10.47 4.25 -3.99
N THR A 46 9.17 4.33 -4.22
CA THR A 46 8.31 5.21 -3.45
C THR A 46 7.86 4.52 -2.18
N ILE A 47 8.12 5.15 -1.04
CA ILE A 47 7.63 4.68 0.24
C ILE A 47 6.48 5.58 0.68
N GLY A 48 5.32 4.99 0.91
CA GLY A 48 4.15 5.72 1.39
C GLY A 48 4.10 5.74 2.90
N LEU A 49 3.77 6.89 3.47
CA LEU A 49 3.55 7.03 4.91
C LEU A 49 2.05 7.21 5.10
N ASN A 50 1.44 6.30 5.84
CA ASN A 50 -0.02 6.23 5.94
C ASN A 50 -0.46 6.49 7.38
N ALA A 51 -1.11 7.63 7.58
CA ALA A 51 -1.63 8.02 8.90
C ALA A 51 -3.15 7.96 8.95
N ARG A 52 -3.79 7.29 7.99
CA ARG A 52 -5.25 7.18 7.98
C ARG A 52 -5.74 6.39 9.18
N GLU A 53 -6.82 6.86 9.77
CA GLU A 53 -7.48 6.12 10.85
C GLU A 53 -8.00 4.79 10.32
N GLY A 54 -7.94 3.77 11.16
CA GLY A 54 -8.43 2.46 10.77
C GLY A 54 -7.54 1.73 9.79
N THR A 55 -6.33 2.21 9.57
CA THR A 55 -5.37 1.49 8.75
C THR A 55 -5.12 0.12 9.36
N ALA A 56 -5.44 -0.92 8.60
CA ALA A 56 -5.48 -2.29 9.11
C ALA A 56 -4.17 -3.04 8.91
N ALA A 57 -3.05 -2.35 9.08
CA ALA A 57 -1.77 -3.02 9.06
C ALA A 57 -1.55 -3.71 10.40
N HIS A 58 -0.40 -4.27 10.61
CA HIS A 58 -0.09 -4.95 11.88
C HIS A 58 -0.20 -4.00 13.05
N ALA A 59 -0.66 -4.52 14.19
CA ALA A 59 -0.67 -3.75 15.42
C ALA A 59 0.74 -3.29 15.80
N ASP A 60 1.74 -4.06 15.44
CA ASP A 60 3.14 -3.78 15.75
C ASP A 60 3.83 -3.02 14.62
N GLY A 61 3.08 -2.53 13.67
CA GLY A 61 3.66 -1.88 12.50
C GLY A 61 3.97 -2.88 11.41
N GLY A 62 4.80 -2.49 10.47
CA GLY A 62 5.18 -3.35 9.36
C GLY A 62 4.79 -2.75 8.03
N ALA A 63 5.62 -2.98 7.02
CA ALA A 63 5.37 -2.46 5.69
C ALA A 63 4.33 -3.29 4.97
N VAL A 64 3.59 -2.64 4.08
CA VAL A 64 2.67 -3.32 3.18
C VAL A 64 3.16 -3.10 1.75
N ILE A 65 3.39 -4.20 1.03
CA ILE A 65 3.81 -4.11 -0.36
C ILE A 65 2.56 -4.06 -1.23
N THR A 66 2.47 -3.02 -2.05
CA THR A 66 1.31 -2.79 -2.90
C THR A 66 1.71 -3.05 -4.35
N PHE A 67 0.97 -3.93 -5.00
CA PHE A 67 1.22 -4.31 -6.40
C PHE A 67 0.18 -3.67 -7.32
N THR A 68 0.61 -3.40 -8.55
CA THR A 68 -0.31 -3.00 -9.61
C THR A 68 -0.68 -4.27 -10.38
N PRO A 69 -1.96 -4.67 -10.37
CA PRO A 69 -2.34 -5.89 -11.07
C PRO A 69 -2.40 -5.68 -12.59
N GLU A 70 -1.68 -6.50 -13.32
CA GLU A 70 -1.81 -6.51 -14.77
C GLU A 70 -3.18 -7.08 -15.13
N GLY A 71 -3.86 -6.45 -16.05
CA GLY A 71 -5.19 -6.92 -16.46
C GLY A 71 -6.32 -6.45 -15.55
N GLY A 72 -6.01 -5.64 -14.55
CA GLY A 72 -7.02 -5.06 -13.69
C GLY A 72 -7.21 -5.81 -12.38
N ILE A 73 -7.71 -5.10 -11.38
CA ILE A 73 -7.82 -5.65 -10.03
C ILE A 73 -8.91 -6.72 -9.94
N ASP A 74 -10.02 -6.55 -10.67
CA ASP A 74 -11.10 -7.54 -10.62
C ASP A 74 -10.63 -8.90 -11.15
N ALA A 75 -9.96 -8.89 -12.29
CA ALA A 75 -9.49 -10.14 -12.91
C ALA A 75 -8.42 -10.82 -12.05
N GLU A 76 -7.52 -10.03 -11.46
CA GLU A 76 -6.45 -10.61 -10.67
C GLU A 76 -6.96 -11.19 -9.37
N VAL A 77 -7.89 -10.51 -8.70
CA VAL A 77 -8.49 -11.04 -7.48
C VAL A 77 -9.24 -12.34 -7.79
N GLU A 78 -9.99 -12.37 -8.90
CA GLU A 78 -10.71 -13.58 -9.29
C GLU A 78 -9.76 -14.73 -9.58
N ARG A 79 -8.68 -14.45 -10.31
CA ARG A 79 -7.70 -15.47 -10.65
C ARG A 79 -7.04 -16.08 -9.41
N LEU A 80 -6.63 -15.22 -8.48
CA LEU A 80 -5.95 -15.68 -7.27
C LEU A 80 -6.91 -16.33 -6.30
N SER A 81 -8.16 -15.85 -6.22
CA SER A 81 -9.17 -16.49 -5.39
C SER A 81 -9.42 -17.91 -5.86
N ALA A 82 -9.48 -18.12 -7.17
CA ALA A 82 -9.63 -19.46 -7.74
C ALA A 82 -8.43 -20.35 -7.44
N ALA A 83 -7.27 -19.75 -7.20
CA ALA A 83 -6.06 -20.48 -6.84
C ALA A 83 -5.92 -20.71 -5.34
N GLY A 84 -6.92 -20.31 -4.54
CA GLY A 84 -6.91 -20.55 -3.11
C GLY A 84 -6.45 -19.41 -2.25
N ILE A 85 -6.18 -18.25 -2.83
CA ILE A 85 -5.77 -17.06 -2.06
C ILE A 85 -7.00 -16.39 -1.49
N ASP A 86 -6.92 -16.06 -0.20
CA ASP A 86 -8.03 -15.44 0.51
C ASP A 86 -7.92 -13.91 0.45
N PHE A 87 -9.03 -13.26 0.11
CA PHE A 87 -9.12 -11.80 0.12
C PHE A 87 -10.23 -11.43 1.11
N PRO A 88 -9.91 -11.32 2.39
CA PRO A 88 -10.92 -11.23 3.45
C PRO A 88 -11.95 -10.12 3.27
N GLY A 89 -11.55 -8.97 2.76
CA GLY A 89 -12.46 -7.86 2.52
C GLY A 89 -12.88 -7.71 1.08
N GLY A 90 -12.42 -8.61 0.20
CA GLY A 90 -12.63 -8.44 -1.23
C GLY A 90 -12.01 -7.14 -1.72
N ILE A 91 -12.60 -6.56 -2.75
CA ILE A 91 -12.14 -5.28 -3.29
C ILE A 91 -12.94 -4.17 -2.62
N SER A 92 -12.26 -3.17 -2.06
CA SER A 92 -12.93 -2.00 -1.51
C SER A 92 -12.65 -0.78 -2.38
N ASP A 93 -13.68 0.04 -2.58
CA ASP A 93 -13.61 1.22 -3.41
C ASP A 93 -13.51 2.46 -2.55
N HIS A 94 -12.61 3.35 -2.92
CA HIS A 94 -12.35 4.59 -2.20
C HIS A 94 -12.21 5.72 -3.21
N PRO A 95 -12.37 6.99 -2.80
CA PRO A 95 -12.18 8.11 -3.74
C PRO A 95 -10.81 8.13 -4.39
N TRP A 96 -9.80 7.60 -3.70
CA TRP A 96 -8.42 7.61 -4.17
C TRP A 96 -8.03 6.33 -4.90
N GLY A 97 -8.88 5.31 -4.91
CA GLY A 97 -8.55 4.08 -5.60
C GLY A 97 -9.28 2.87 -5.07
N ARG A 98 -8.97 1.74 -5.67
CA ARG A 98 -9.53 0.44 -5.29
C ARG A 98 -8.42 -0.43 -4.73
N ILE A 99 -8.66 -1.10 -3.62
CA ILE A 99 -7.66 -1.96 -2.99
C ILE A 99 -8.24 -3.33 -2.67
N ALA A 100 -7.35 -4.33 -2.64
CA ALA A 100 -7.71 -5.70 -2.27
C ALA A 100 -6.57 -6.25 -1.41
N PRO A 101 -6.71 -6.18 -0.08
CA PRO A 101 -5.68 -6.70 0.82
C PRO A 101 -5.69 -8.23 0.87
N PHE A 102 -4.50 -8.81 1.01
CA PHE A 102 -4.36 -10.24 1.19
C PHE A 102 -3.02 -10.50 1.89
N LYS A 103 -2.68 -11.76 2.09
CA LYS A 103 -1.43 -12.12 2.76
C LYS A 103 -0.65 -13.11 1.91
N ASP A 104 0.67 -13.09 2.08
CA ASP A 104 1.49 -14.09 1.42
C ASP A 104 1.45 -15.41 2.21
N SER A 105 2.25 -16.38 1.80
CA SER A 105 2.28 -17.70 2.45
C SER A 105 2.77 -17.65 3.89
N GLU A 106 3.45 -16.58 4.27
CA GLU A 106 4.05 -16.43 5.58
C GLU A 106 3.31 -15.43 6.48
N GLY A 107 2.14 -14.94 6.02
CA GLY A 107 1.32 -14.03 6.80
C GLY A 107 1.67 -12.56 6.67
N ASN A 108 2.54 -12.21 5.73
CA ASN A 108 2.88 -10.80 5.52
C ASN A 108 1.78 -10.08 4.75
N ASP A 109 1.54 -8.83 5.10
CA ASP A 109 0.48 -8.04 4.47
C ASP A 109 0.90 -7.55 3.09
N LEU A 110 0.03 -7.81 2.12
CA LEU A 110 0.18 -7.37 0.74
C LEU A 110 -1.15 -6.75 0.31
N GLN A 111 -1.14 -6.02 -0.80
CA GLN A 111 -2.40 -5.59 -1.38
C GLN A 111 -2.23 -5.27 -2.86
N PHE A 112 -3.33 -5.35 -3.59
CA PHE A 112 -3.42 -4.79 -4.93
C PHE A 112 -4.02 -3.40 -4.87
N TYR A 113 -3.60 -2.54 -5.78
CA TYR A 113 -4.15 -1.19 -5.93
C TYR A 113 -4.49 -0.94 -7.39
N ALA A 114 -5.62 -0.31 -7.62
CA ALA A 114 -5.99 0.18 -8.94
C ALA A 114 -6.58 1.59 -8.79
N PRO A 115 -6.51 2.43 -9.83
CA PRO A 115 -7.12 3.75 -9.78
C PRO A 115 -8.62 3.67 -9.54
N PRO A 116 -9.26 4.76 -9.08
CA PRO A 116 -10.69 4.75 -8.86
C PRO A 116 -11.46 4.40 -10.13
N SER A 117 -12.56 3.68 -9.96
CA SER A 117 -13.50 3.46 -11.07
C SER A 117 -14.15 4.78 -11.41
N SER A 118 -14.22 5.11 -12.65
CA SER A 118 -14.86 6.35 -13.10
C SER A 118 -16.35 6.21 -13.26
#